data_d0f6fba47b59fb6e478589796d316bd6
#
_entry.id   d0f6fba47b59fb6e478589796d316bd6
#
_cell.length_a   1.000
_cell.length_b   1.000
_cell.length_c   1.000
_cell.angle_alpha   90.00
_cell.angle_beta   90.00
_cell.angle_gamma   90.00
#
_symmetry.space_group_name_H-M   'P 1'
#
loop_
_entity.id
_entity.type
_entity.pdbx_description
1 polymer ?
#
loop_
_entity_poly.entity_id
_entity_poly.type
_entity_poly.pdbx_seq_one_letter_code
_entity_poly.pdbx_strand_id
1 'polypeptide(L)'
;MNIYHKLSTNDLKDVFSKITSKKVAVIGDFCLDAYWFINSSFNALSLETGLPVNHVEKQNYFPGGAANIVNNLKSLGVGNVDVY
;
A
#
# COMPACT_ATOMS: atom_id res chain seq x y z
N MET A 1 21.03 -17.83 21.90
CA MET A 1 20.16 -16.63 21.91
C MET A 1 18.77 -17.02 21.41
N ASN A 2 17.75 -16.69 22.17
CA ASN A 2 16.38 -16.93 21.73
C ASN A 2 15.89 -15.71 20.96
N ILE A 3 15.74 -15.85 19.63
CA ILE A 3 15.27 -14.77 18.75
C ILE A 3 13.74 -14.67 18.72
N TYR A 4 13.04 -15.65 19.30
CA TYR A 4 11.58 -15.68 19.36
C TYR A 4 11.08 -15.29 20.74
N HIS A 5 11.51 -14.14 21.23
CA HIS A 5 11.07 -13.63 22.52
C HIS A 5 9.55 -13.37 22.48
N LYS A 6 8.84 -14.00 23.43
CA LYS A 6 7.40 -13.81 23.54
C LYS A 6 7.11 -12.48 24.23
N LEU A 7 6.47 -11.57 23.50
CA LEU A 7 6.08 -10.28 24.06
C LEU A 7 4.80 -10.42 24.90
N SER A 8 4.80 -9.75 26.04
CA SER A 8 3.60 -9.64 26.88
C SER A 8 2.69 -8.52 26.34
N THR A 9 1.45 -8.49 26.83
CA THR A 9 0.52 -7.38 26.53
C THR A 9 1.09 -6.05 26.99
N ASN A 10 1.77 -6.02 28.15
CA ASN A 10 2.38 -4.79 28.67
C ASN A 10 3.55 -4.34 27.78
N ASP A 11 4.35 -5.27 27.27
CA ASP A 11 5.42 -4.94 26.32
C ASP A 11 4.86 -4.28 25.07
N LEU A 12 3.78 -4.81 24.51
CA LEU A 12 3.11 -4.24 23.34
C LEU A 12 2.56 -2.85 23.62
N LYS A 13 1.91 -2.65 24.76
CA LYS A 13 1.40 -1.33 25.16
C LYS A 13 2.53 -0.32 25.28
N ASP A 14 3.66 -0.72 25.85
CA ASP A 14 4.83 0.14 25.99
C ASP A 14 5.38 0.55 24.61
N VAL A 15 5.52 -0.40 23.69
CA VAL A 15 5.96 -0.13 22.32
C VAL A 15 5.02 0.87 21.64
N PHE A 16 3.72 0.64 21.68
CA PHE A 16 2.75 1.52 21.04
C PHE A 16 2.67 2.90 21.69
N SER A 17 2.92 3.02 22.99
CA SER A 17 2.99 4.33 23.64
C SER A 17 4.22 5.14 23.22
N LYS A 18 5.32 4.47 22.88
CA LYS A 18 6.58 5.12 22.48
C LYS A 18 6.64 5.42 20.98
N ILE A 19 5.92 4.66 20.16
CA ILE A 19 6.02 4.77 18.70
C ILE A 19 5.57 6.14 18.18
N THR A 20 4.69 6.82 18.90
CA THR A 20 4.20 8.16 18.54
C THR A 20 5.28 9.24 18.59
N SER A 21 6.36 9.01 19.34
CA SER A 21 7.50 9.95 19.43
C SER A 21 8.62 9.61 18.46
N LYS A 22 8.49 8.53 17.68
CA LYS A 22 9.56 8.08 16.79
C LYS A 22 9.47 8.79 15.44
N LYS A 23 10.65 8.97 14.85
CA LYS A 23 10.81 9.47 13.48
C LYS A 23 11.36 8.34 12.63
N VAL A 24 10.69 8.05 11.53
CA VAL A 24 11.07 6.97 10.61
C VAL A 24 11.25 7.56 9.23
N ALA A 25 12.35 7.23 8.57
CA ALA A 25 12.58 7.57 7.18
C ALA A 25 12.28 6.35 6.31
N VAL A 26 11.50 6.53 5.27
CA VAL A 26 11.24 5.50 4.28
C VAL A 26 11.89 5.91 2.97
N ILE A 27 12.81 5.08 2.50
CA ILE A 27 13.55 5.30 1.26
C ILE A 27 13.19 4.16 0.31
N GLY A 28 12.70 4.49 -0.88
CA GLY A 28 12.32 3.46 -1.83
C GLY A 28 11.49 3.99 -2.99
N ASP A 29 10.97 3.09 -3.77
CA ASP A 29 10.12 3.42 -4.91
C ASP A 29 8.68 3.62 -4.43
N PHE A 30 8.16 4.79 -4.73
CA PHE A 30 6.77 5.15 -4.45
C PHE A 30 5.98 5.05 -5.73
N CYS A 31 4.94 4.25 -5.73
CA CYS A 31 4.10 4.04 -6.89
C CYS A 31 2.61 4.07 -6.55
N LEU A 32 1.82 4.18 -7.59
CA LEU A 32 0.37 4.10 -7.51
C LEU A 32 -0.08 2.84 -8.25
N ASP A 33 -0.66 1.90 -7.52
CA ASP A 33 -1.22 0.70 -8.11
C ASP A 33 -2.60 1.01 -8.67
N ALA A 34 -2.77 0.81 -9.96
CA ALA A 34 -4.01 1.06 -10.67
C ALA A 34 -4.67 -0.26 -11.04
N TYR A 35 -5.92 -0.45 -10.63
CA TYR A 35 -6.72 -1.62 -10.96
C TYR A 35 -7.87 -1.19 -11.86
N TRP A 36 -7.89 -1.73 -13.06
CA TRP A 36 -8.95 -1.48 -14.04
C TRP A 36 -9.79 -2.74 -14.16
N PHE A 37 -11.05 -2.61 -13.79
CA PHE A 37 -12.01 -3.70 -13.90
C PHE A 37 -12.69 -3.64 -15.26
N ILE A 38 -12.56 -4.72 -16.01
CA ILE A 38 -13.00 -4.82 -17.39
C ILE A 38 -14.32 -5.55 -17.44
N ASN A 39 -15.26 -5.02 -18.23
CA ASN A 39 -16.50 -5.72 -18.54
C ASN A 39 -16.44 -6.22 -19.99
N SER A 40 -16.21 -7.53 -20.17
CA SER A 40 -16.06 -8.16 -21.47
C SER A 40 -17.34 -8.20 -22.28
N SER A 41 -18.51 -8.04 -21.66
CA SER A 41 -19.78 -8.03 -22.37
C SER A 41 -19.97 -6.80 -23.25
N PHE A 42 -19.18 -5.74 -23.06
CA PHE A 42 -19.19 -4.52 -23.86
C PHE A 42 -18.00 -4.40 -24.82
N ASN A 43 -17.26 -5.48 -25.03
CA ASN A 43 -16.10 -5.44 -25.90
C ASN A 43 -16.53 -5.23 -27.36
N ALA A 44 -15.86 -4.28 -28.01
CA ALA A 44 -15.94 -4.03 -29.43
C ALA A 44 -14.59 -4.32 -30.10
N LEU A 45 -14.59 -4.51 -31.40
CA LEU A 45 -13.36 -4.63 -32.18
C LEU A 45 -12.86 -3.26 -32.60
N SER A 46 -11.55 -3.06 -32.50
CA SER A 46 -10.91 -1.88 -33.06
C SER A 46 -11.05 -1.86 -34.57
N LEU A 47 -11.49 -0.72 -35.11
CA LEU A 47 -11.58 -0.53 -36.58
C LEU A 47 -10.19 -0.57 -37.25
N GLU A 48 -9.15 -0.21 -36.51
CA GLU A 48 -7.79 -0.13 -37.05
C GLU A 48 -7.05 -1.46 -37.02
N THR A 49 -7.20 -2.22 -35.91
CA THR A 49 -6.41 -3.42 -35.65
C THR A 49 -7.21 -4.71 -35.71
N GLY A 50 -8.54 -4.64 -35.63
CA GLY A 50 -9.42 -5.82 -35.53
C GLY A 50 -9.31 -6.53 -34.18
N LEU A 51 -8.54 -6.00 -33.24
CA LEU A 51 -8.37 -6.57 -31.88
C LEU A 51 -9.50 -6.10 -30.96
N PRO A 52 -9.81 -6.92 -29.92
CA PRO A 52 -10.82 -6.52 -28.94
C PRO A 52 -10.40 -5.25 -28.19
N VAL A 53 -11.35 -4.33 -28.03
CA VAL A 53 -11.20 -3.16 -27.17
C VAL A 53 -11.86 -3.47 -25.83
N ASN A 54 -11.09 -3.38 -24.77
CA ASN A 54 -11.59 -3.67 -23.43
C ASN A 54 -12.33 -2.45 -22.87
N HIS A 55 -13.55 -2.67 -22.40
CA HIS A 55 -14.34 -1.64 -21.75
C HIS A 55 -13.99 -1.60 -20.25
N VAL A 56 -13.42 -0.49 -19.80
CA VAL A 56 -13.08 -0.28 -18.39
C VAL A 56 -14.33 0.24 -17.68
N GLU A 57 -14.86 -0.58 -16.76
CA GLU A 57 -16.07 -0.26 -16.02
C GLU A 57 -15.78 0.52 -14.75
N LYS A 58 -14.65 0.21 -14.10
CA LYS A 58 -14.26 0.78 -12.83
C LYS A 58 -12.75 0.86 -12.71
N GLN A 59 -12.27 1.92 -12.06
CA GLN A 59 -10.85 2.12 -11.78
C GLN A 59 -10.67 2.34 -10.29
N ASN A 60 -9.73 1.62 -9.69
CA ASN A 60 -9.32 1.81 -8.29
C ASN A 60 -7.81 2.07 -8.25
N TYR A 61 -7.41 2.95 -7.34
CA TYR A 61 -6.01 3.32 -7.17
C TYR A 61 -5.61 3.14 -5.71
N PHE A 62 -4.46 2.50 -5.49
CA PHE A 62 -3.93 2.24 -4.16
C PHE A 62 -2.46 2.61 -4.09
N PRO A 63 -1.98 3.11 -2.93
CA PRO A 63 -0.55 3.31 -2.74
C PRO A 63 0.18 1.97 -2.86
N GLY A 64 1.22 1.93 -3.69
CA GLY A 64 2.05 0.75 -3.90
C GLY A 64 3.49 0.98 -3.55
N GLY A 65 4.27 -0.10 -3.47
CA GLY A 65 5.68 -0.03 -3.12
C GLY A 65 5.90 0.61 -1.75
N ALA A 66 6.86 1.53 -1.68
CA ALA A 66 7.19 2.23 -0.43
C ALA A 66 6.03 3.07 0.13
N ALA A 67 5.10 3.51 -0.72
CA ALA A 67 3.92 4.26 -0.26
C ALA A 67 3.03 3.41 0.64
N ASN A 68 2.92 2.12 0.37
CA ASN A 68 2.18 1.20 1.23
C ASN A 68 2.83 1.06 2.62
N ILE A 69 4.16 1.05 2.66
CA ILE A 69 4.91 1.00 3.92
C ILE A 69 4.64 2.26 4.75
N VAL A 70 4.67 3.44 4.15
CA VAL A 70 4.36 4.70 4.82
C VAL A 70 2.95 4.68 5.41
N ASN A 71 1.99 4.20 4.64
CA ASN A 71 0.61 4.12 5.09
C ASN A 71 0.46 3.18 6.30
N ASN A 72 1.15 2.04 6.28
CA ASN A 72 1.15 1.10 7.40
C ASN A 72 1.79 1.71 8.65
N LEU A 73 2.92 2.40 8.52
CA LEU A 73 3.58 3.06 9.65
C LEU A 73 2.69 4.13 10.28
N LYS A 74 2.01 4.93 9.47
CA LYS A 74 1.08 5.94 9.97
C LYS A 74 -0.12 5.29 10.67
N SER A 75 -0.64 4.20 10.13
CA SER A 75 -1.75 3.47 10.75
C SER A 75 -1.36 2.85 12.09
N LEU A 76 -0.09 2.48 12.27
CA LEU A 76 0.43 1.99 13.54
C LEU A 76 0.65 3.11 14.57
N GLY A 77 0.60 4.37 14.15
CA GLY A 77 0.74 5.50 15.05
C GLY A 77 2.14 6.11 15.14
N VAL A 78 3.03 5.82 14.17
CA VAL A 78 4.35 6.47 14.11
C VAL A 78 4.17 7.97 14.01
N GLY A 79 4.85 8.73 14.86
CA GLY A 79 4.65 10.17 15.00
C GLY A 79 5.11 10.97 13.79
N ASN A 80 6.22 10.60 13.18
CA ASN A 80 6.75 11.28 12.00
C ASN A 80 7.34 10.28 11.01
N VAL A 81 6.88 10.34 9.77
CA VAL A 81 7.39 9.51 8.67
C VAL A 81 7.86 10.43 7.56
N ASP A 82 9.15 10.43 7.30
CA ASP A 82 9.78 11.17 6.19
C ASP A 82 9.97 10.22 5.01
N VAL A 83 9.77 10.73 3.81
CA VAL A 83 9.86 9.94 2.58
C VAL A 83 10.91 10.52 1.64
N TYR A 84 11.65 9.63 0.97
CA TYR A 84 12.73 10.01 0.05
C TYR A 84 12.69 9.19 -1.22
#